data_67e24f19e16c3fe91845a4314cf12de7
#
_entry.id   67e24f19e16c3fe91845a4314cf12de7
#
_cell.length_a   1.000
_cell.length_b   1.000
_cell.length_c   1.000
_cell.angle_alpha   90.00
_cell.angle_beta   90.00
_cell.angle_gamma   90.00
#
_symmetry.space_group_name_H-M   'P 1'
#
loop_
_entity.id
_entity.type
_entity.pdbx_description
1 polymer ?
#
loop_
_entity_poly.entity_id
_entity_poly.type
_entity_poly.pdbx_seq_one_letter_code
_entity_poly.pdbx_strand_id
1 'polypeptide(L)'
;MDSTNVYKKAVGLETFICLAAILVVFVGLGHMMGAVNMLKTTMNTAFALLMDTCFYIMAIAVIAGAIGSLMTEFGVVELINRILSPLMLQLYKLPGAASLGIVTTYLSDNPAIIALANDQEYVKYFKKHQIPALTNIGTAFGMGAIVSTYMLSIQTDGAKLGLAVLVGNIGAVVGSIVSTRLMLRYSMRYYDVKNGESASTVVNTVKERKVRSGGAGIRTLQAMLDGGKNGVQLGLQIVPGVLTICTLVLMLTNGCPENGYTGAAYEGVGLLPMIGEKLGFLLKPMFGFSGAEGIAVPITALGSAGAAMGLVPSLLESGAASAHDVAVFTSMCMCWSGYLSTHVAMMDGLGCSELTGKAIISHTIGGICAGISSNWLFTLFSIII
;
A
#
# COMPACT_ATOMS: atom_id res chain seq x y z
N MET A 1 10.40 -20.25 16.75
CA MET A 1 10.85 -19.03 17.44
C MET A 1 9.71 -18.62 18.36
N ASP A 2 9.94 -18.69 19.66
CA ASP A 2 8.95 -18.31 20.67
C ASP A 2 8.64 -16.83 20.50
N SER A 3 7.39 -16.53 20.13
CA SER A 3 6.84 -15.21 20.32
C SER A 3 6.94 -14.92 21.81
N THR A 4 7.77 -13.98 22.21
CA THR A 4 7.82 -13.52 23.60
C THR A 4 6.45 -12.96 23.95
N ASN A 5 5.62 -13.80 24.55
CA ASN A 5 4.33 -13.39 25.08
C ASN A 5 4.59 -12.39 26.22
N VAL A 6 4.37 -11.10 25.93
CA VAL A 6 4.44 -10.04 26.92
C VAL A 6 3.16 -10.12 27.75
N TYR A 7 3.27 -10.61 28.98
CA TYR A 7 2.15 -10.66 29.91
C TYR A 7 1.92 -9.27 30.54
N LYS A 8 0.72 -8.74 30.36
CA LYS A 8 0.25 -7.51 31.02
C LYS A 8 -0.85 -7.84 32.04
N LYS A 9 -1.14 -6.92 32.95
CA LYS A 9 -2.30 -7.06 33.84
C LYS A 9 -3.57 -7.24 33.02
N ALA A 10 -4.43 -8.20 33.39
CA ALA A 10 -5.69 -8.48 32.69
C ALA A 10 -6.59 -7.24 32.57
N VAL A 11 -6.61 -6.39 33.58
CA VAL A 11 -7.27 -5.09 33.56
C VAL A 11 -6.25 -4.02 33.94
N GLY A 12 -6.07 -3.03 33.07
CA GLY A 12 -5.12 -1.92 33.25
C GLY A 12 -5.64 -0.64 32.62
N LEU A 13 -4.83 0.41 32.60
CA LEU A 13 -5.19 1.69 31.98
C LEU A 13 -5.59 1.52 30.51
N GLU A 14 -4.89 0.65 29.77
CA GLU A 14 -5.18 0.36 28.35
C GLU A 14 -6.62 -0.17 28.16
N THR A 15 -7.14 -0.94 29.12
CA THR A 15 -8.52 -1.46 29.07
C THR A 15 -9.55 -0.32 29.08
N PHE A 16 -9.36 0.65 29.96
CA PHE A 16 -10.26 1.80 30.06
C PHE A 16 -10.12 2.76 28.87
N ILE A 17 -8.91 2.97 28.38
CA ILE A 17 -8.67 3.78 27.17
C ILE A 17 -9.37 3.13 25.96
N CYS A 18 -9.19 1.82 25.76
CA CYS A 18 -9.85 1.10 24.68
C CYS A 18 -11.38 1.16 24.80
N LEU A 19 -11.93 0.91 25.99
CA LEU A 19 -13.36 1.00 26.23
C LEU A 19 -13.89 2.41 25.97
N ALA A 20 -13.19 3.44 26.47
CA ALA A 20 -13.57 4.83 26.22
C ALA A 20 -13.55 5.18 24.73
N ALA A 21 -12.53 4.76 24.00
CA ALA A 21 -12.44 4.98 22.55
C ALA A 21 -13.62 4.31 21.81
N ILE A 22 -13.94 3.05 22.13
CA ILE A 22 -15.09 2.34 21.57
C ILE A 22 -16.38 3.08 21.86
N LEU A 23 -16.60 3.47 23.12
CA LEU A 23 -17.81 4.20 23.51
C LEU A 23 -17.91 5.55 22.81
N VAL A 24 -16.83 6.32 22.71
CA VAL A 24 -16.83 7.62 22.00
C VAL A 24 -17.24 7.46 20.54
N VAL A 25 -16.70 6.46 19.84
CA VAL A 25 -17.04 6.21 18.44
C VAL A 25 -18.49 5.75 18.29
N PHE A 26 -18.90 4.70 19.00
CA PHE A 26 -20.24 4.12 18.81
C PHE A 26 -21.36 4.98 19.39
N VAL A 27 -21.14 5.60 20.54
CA VAL A 27 -22.14 6.53 21.10
C VAL A 27 -22.21 7.81 20.28
N GLY A 28 -21.06 8.33 19.81
CA GLY A 28 -21.02 9.51 18.95
C GLY A 28 -21.78 9.29 17.63
N LEU A 29 -21.45 8.22 16.90
CA LEU A 29 -22.15 7.86 15.67
C LEU A 29 -23.63 7.54 15.92
N GLY A 30 -23.92 6.77 16.98
CA GLY A 30 -25.29 6.42 17.36
C GLY A 30 -26.15 7.62 17.77
N HIS A 31 -25.53 8.65 18.36
CA HIS A 31 -26.24 9.90 18.68
C HIS A 31 -26.57 10.72 17.42
N MET A 32 -25.64 10.77 16.44
CA MET A 32 -25.82 11.53 15.21
C MET A 32 -26.76 10.84 14.22
N MET A 33 -26.60 9.53 14.02
CA MET A 33 -27.33 8.75 13.02
C MET A 33 -28.60 8.07 13.55
N GLY A 34 -28.74 7.99 14.89
CA GLY A 34 -29.65 7.05 15.55
C GLY A 34 -29.06 5.65 15.63
N ALA A 35 -29.07 5.00 16.80
CA ALA A 35 -28.37 3.73 17.05
C ALA A 35 -28.79 2.62 16.04
N VAL A 36 -30.08 2.52 15.71
CA VAL A 36 -30.59 1.51 14.75
C VAL A 36 -30.06 1.78 13.35
N ASN A 37 -30.12 3.04 12.87
CA ASN A 37 -29.63 3.40 11.55
C ASN A 37 -28.11 3.22 11.45
N MET A 38 -27.36 3.62 12.48
CA MET A 38 -25.93 3.38 12.55
C MET A 38 -25.58 1.88 12.35
N LEU A 39 -26.24 0.98 13.09
CA LEU A 39 -26.00 -0.46 12.96
C LEU A 39 -26.40 -0.98 11.56
N LYS A 40 -27.53 -0.56 11.02
CA LYS A 40 -27.95 -0.92 9.67
C LYS A 40 -26.94 -0.42 8.62
N THR A 41 -26.56 0.85 8.69
CA THR A 41 -25.56 1.44 7.78
C THR A 41 -24.23 0.67 7.87
N THR A 42 -23.76 0.37 9.08
CA THR A 42 -22.53 -0.41 9.26
C THR A 42 -22.62 -1.75 8.54
N MET A 43 -23.70 -2.51 8.75
CA MET A 43 -23.86 -3.84 8.12
C MET A 43 -24.07 -3.74 6.62
N ASN A 44 -24.90 -2.82 6.15
CA ASN A 44 -25.17 -2.66 4.72
C ASN A 44 -23.93 -2.17 3.96
N THR A 45 -23.16 -1.24 4.54
CA THR A 45 -21.90 -0.76 3.96
C THR A 45 -20.85 -1.89 3.95
N ALA A 46 -20.70 -2.63 5.05
CA ALA A 46 -19.76 -3.75 5.09
C ALA A 46 -20.12 -4.83 4.06
N PHE A 47 -21.41 -5.16 3.89
CA PHE A 47 -21.86 -6.12 2.90
C PHE A 47 -21.62 -5.64 1.47
N ALA A 48 -21.96 -4.40 1.16
CA ALA A 48 -21.70 -3.81 -0.15
C ALA A 48 -20.18 -3.82 -0.47
N LEU A 49 -19.33 -3.42 0.48
CA LEU A 49 -17.89 -3.47 0.32
C LEU A 49 -17.35 -4.89 0.12
N LEU A 50 -17.92 -5.90 0.79
CA LEU A 50 -17.55 -7.29 0.58
C LEU A 50 -17.83 -7.71 -0.86
N MET A 51 -19.02 -7.43 -1.35
CA MET A 51 -19.47 -7.88 -2.66
C MET A 51 -18.81 -7.10 -3.80
N ASP A 52 -18.85 -5.77 -3.72
CA ASP A 52 -18.48 -4.91 -4.85
C ASP A 52 -16.99 -4.56 -4.86
N THR A 53 -16.33 -4.56 -3.67
CA THR A 53 -14.92 -4.19 -3.57
C THR A 53 -14.01 -5.39 -3.33
N CYS A 54 -14.24 -6.18 -2.26
CA CYS A 54 -13.33 -7.26 -1.90
C CYS A 54 -13.24 -8.34 -2.98
N PHE A 55 -14.39 -8.82 -3.49
CA PHE A 55 -14.39 -9.82 -4.55
C PHE A 55 -13.86 -9.28 -5.87
N TYR A 56 -14.09 -8.01 -6.18
CA TYR A 56 -13.55 -7.39 -7.38
C TYR A 56 -12.02 -7.28 -7.31
N ILE A 57 -11.48 -6.79 -6.19
CA ILE A 57 -10.02 -6.75 -5.97
C ILE A 57 -9.42 -8.16 -5.98
N MET A 58 -10.11 -9.15 -5.40
CA MET A 58 -9.67 -10.55 -5.44
C MET A 58 -9.59 -11.07 -6.87
N ALA A 59 -10.59 -10.79 -7.72
CA ALA A 59 -10.56 -11.18 -9.12
C ALA A 59 -9.36 -10.55 -9.86
N ILE A 60 -9.10 -9.27 -9.64
CA ILE A 60 -7.90 -8.60 -10.18
C ILE A 60 -6.62 -9.27 -9.67
N ALA A 61 -6.54 -9.56 -8.37
CA ALA A 61 -5.37 -10.19 -7.76
C ALA A 61 -5.10 -11.60 -8.32
N VAL A 62 -6.15 -12.37 -8.62
CA VAL A 62 -6.05 -13.69 -9.26
C VAL A 62 -5.45 -13.57 -10.66
N ILE A 63 -5.94 -12.64 -11.46
CA ILE A 63 -5.44 -12.43 -12.83
C ILE A 63 -4.00 -11.88 -12.80
N ALA A 64 -3.75 -10.85 -11.99
CA ALA A 64 -2.43 -10.25 -11.85
C ALA A 64 -1.41 -11.27 -11.31
N GLY A 65 -1.79 -12.07 -10.31
CA GLY A 65 -0.96 -13.14 -9.74
C GLY A 65 -0.65 -14.23 -10.76
N ALA A 66 -1.62 -14.64 -11.58
CA ALA A 66 -1.40 -15.60 -12.66
C ALA A 66 -0.39 -15.06 -13.70
N ILE A 67 -0.53 -13.81 -14.11
CA ILE A 67 0.41 -13.15 -15.05
C ILE A 67 1.80 -13.01 -14.41
N GLY A 68 1.89 -12.54 -13.15
CA GLY A 68 3.15 -12.40 -12.43
C GLY A 68 3.90 -13.73 -12.28
N SER A 69 3.17 -14.81 -11.98
CA SER A 69 3.74 -16.16 -11.91
C SER A 69 4.22 -16.67 -13.27
N LEU A 70 3.50 -16.36 -14.36
CA LEU A 70 3.98 -16.63 -15.73
C LEU A 70 5.26 -15.86 -16.05
N MET A 71 5.31 -14.58 -15.73
CA MET A 71 6.49 -13.73 -15.94
C MET A 71 7.71 -14.29 -15.21
N THR A 72 7.51 -14.79 -13.99
CA THR A 72 8.58 -15.44 -13.20
C THR A 72 8.98 -16.77 -13.83
N GLU A 73 8.03 -17.64 -14.19
CA GLU A 73 8.29 -18.96 -14.76
C GLU A 73 9.08 -18.88 -16.07
N PHE A 74 8.80 -17.89 -16.92
CA PHE A 74 9.43 -17.73 -18.23
C PHE A 74 10.58 -16.71 -18.26
N GLY A 75 11.01 -16.19 -17.10
CA GLY A 75 12.21 -15.36 -16.97
C GLY A 75 12.02 -13.90 -17.35
N VAL A 76 10.77 -13.42 -17.47
CA VAL A 76 10.49 -12.00 -17.74
C VAL A 76 10.86 -11.14 -16.52
N VAL A 77 10.64 -11.67 -15.30
CA VAL A 77 11.04 -10.99 -14.04
C VAL A 77 12.56 -10.80 -14.01
N GLU A 78 13.34 -11.82 -14.39
CA GLU A 78 14.81 -11.75 -14.47
C GLU A 78 15.28 -10.75 -15.54
N LEU A 79 14.56 -10.66 -16.67
CA LEU A 79 14.84 -9.65 -17.69
C LEU A 79 14.62 -8.23 -17.16
N ILE A 80 13.48 -7.98 -16.50
CA ILE A 80 13.16 -6.69 -15.86
C ILE A 80 14.20 -6.38 -14.79
N ASN A 81 14.54 -7.35 -13.96
CA ASN A 81 15.57 -7.22 -12.92
C ASN A 81 16.93 -6.82 -13.51
N ARG A 82 17.33 -7.42 -14.63
CA ARG A 82 18.57 -7.06 -15.32
C ARG A 82 18.57 -5.62 -15.83
N ILE A 83 17.42 -5.12 -16.30
CA ILE A 83 17.28 -3.73 -16.77
C ILE A 83 17.30 -2.76 -15.56
N LEU A 84 16.65 -3.09 -14.46
CA LEU A 84 16.54 -2.22 -13.29
C LEU A 84 17.80 -2.24 -12.42
N SER A 85 18.54 -3.35 -12.41
CA SER A 85 19.70 -3.55 -11.52
C SER A 85 20.75 -2.42 -11.59
N PRO A 86 21.15 -1.85 -12.74
CA PRO A 86 22.09 -0.73 -12.80
C PRO A 86 21.56 0.54 -12.12
N LEU A 87 20.23 0.74 -12.13
CA LEU A 87 19.60 1.92 -11.55
C LEU A 87 19.59 1.88 -10.01
N MET A 88 19.70 0.69 -9.40
CA MET A 88 19.63 0.54 -7.95
C MET A 88 20.73 1.29 -7.21
N LEU A 89 21.94 1.26 -7.74
CA LEU A 89 23.06 1.97 -7.13
C LEU A 89 22.87 3.50 -7.23
N GLN A 90 22.42 3.98 -8.39
CA GLN A 90 22.26 5.42 -8.63
C GLN A 90 21.09 6.00 -7.84
N LEU A 91 19.92 5.35 -7.90
CA LEU A 91 18.68 5.85 -7.31
C LEU A 91 18.60 5.56 -5.81
N TYR A 92 18.93 4.34 -5.39
CA TYR A 92 18.69 3.85 -4.02
C TYR A 92 19.94 3.69 -3.16
N LYS A 93 21.14 3.73 -3.75
CA LYS A 93 22.40 3.40 -3.05
C LYS A 93 22.42 1.95 -2.52
N LEU A 94 21.71 1.06 -3.20
CA LEU A 94 21.63 -0.36 -2.90
C LEU A 94 22.26 -1.19 -4.03
N PRO A 95 22.70 -2.42 -3.75
CA PRO A 95 23.15 -3.36 -4.78
C PRO A 95 22.04 -3.64 -5.80
N GLY A 96 22.41 -4.03 -7.01
CA GLY A 96 21.47 -4.37 -8.07
C GLY A 96 20.45 -5.44 -7.68
N ALA A 97 20.79 -6.36 -6.78
CA ALA A 97 19.88 -7.37 -6.23
C ALA A 97 18.61 -6.78 -5.61
N ALA A 98 18.62 -5.53 -5.14
CA ALA A 98 17.44 -4.88 -4.58
C ALA A 98 16.29 -4.75 -5.60
N SER A 99 16.58 -4.71 -6.90
CA SER A 99 15.55 -4.66 -7.94
C SER A 99 14.64 -5.89 -7.94
N LEU A 100 15.14 -7.05 -7.52
CA LEU A 100 14.31 -8.25 -7.38
C LEU A 100 13.22 -8.03 -6.31
N GLY A 101 13.56 -7.39 -5.19
CA GLY A 101 12.59 -7.02 -4.17
C GLY A 101 11.49 -6.11 -4.73
N ILE A 102 11.85 -5.08 -5.50
CA ILE A 102 10.89 -4.17 -6.15
C ILE A 102 9.93 -4.94 -7.07
N VAL A 103 10.48 -5.72 -7.99
CA VAL A 103 9.66 -6.43 -9.00
C VAL A 103 8.74 -7.45 -8.33
N THR A 104 9.27 -8.19 -7.35
CA THR A 104 8.50 -9.22 -6.66
C THR A 104 7.35 -8.62 -5.85
N THR A 105 7.58 -7.53 -5.09
CA THR A 105 6.53 -6.88 -4.30
C THR A 105 5.53 -6.14 -5.19
N TYR A 106 5.97 -5.54 -6.29
CA TYR A 106 5.07 -4.90 -7.26
C TYR A 106 4.08 -5.90 -7.88
N LEU A 107 4.54 -7.11 -8.20
CA LEU A 107 3.71 -8.17 -8.80
C LEU A 107 2.90 -8.98 -7.78
N SER A 108 3.22 -8.87 -6.49
CA SER A 108 2.53 -9.59 -5.41
C SER A 108 2.15 -8.65 -4.27
N ASP A 109 2.84 -8.73 -3.13
CA ASP A 109 2.57 -7.91 -1.95
C ASP A 109 3.82 -7.83 -1.04
N ASN A 110 3.78 -6.95 -0.04
CA ASN A 110 4.85 -6.67 0.92
C ASN A 110 5.49 -7.93 1.55
N PRO A 111 4.76 -8.99 1.94
CA PRO A 111 5.38 -10.19 2.51
C PRO A 111 6.41 -10.86 1.60
N ALA A 112 6.40 -10.58 0.29
CA ALA A 112 7.37 -11.14 -0.64
C ALA A 112 8.81 -10.74 -0.31
N ILE A 113 9.04 -9.53 0.25
CA ILE A 113 10.37 -9.12 0.68
C ILE A 113 10.87 -9.90 1.89
N ILE A 114 9.96 -10.33 2.79
CA ILE A 114 10.32 -11.18 3.93
C ILE A 114 10.83 -12.53 3.43
N ALA A 115 10.14 -13.11 2.43
CA ALA A 115 10.57 -14.36 1.83
C ALA A 115 11.98 -14.25 1.21
N LEU A 116 12.25 -13.15 0.48
CA LEU A 116 13.57 -12.85 -0.07
C LEU A 116 14.60 -12.61 1.04
N ALA A 117 14.23 -11.88 2.10
CA ALA A 117 15.12 -11.58 3.21
C ALA A 117 15.52 -12.82 4.04
N ASN A 118 14.70 -13.87 4.03
CA ASN A 118 15.03 -15.17 4.64
C ASN A 118 15.92 -16.04 3.75
N ASP A 119 16.13 -15.66 2.49
CA ASP A 119 17.03 -16.36 1.58
C ASP A 119 18.48 -15.88 1.80
N GLN A 120 19.33 -16.75 2.36
CA GLN A 120 20.73 -16.45 2.62
C GLN A 120 21.52 -16.08 1.34
N GLU A 121 21.12 -16.64 0.19
CA GLU A 121 21.73 -16.34 -1.10
C GLU A 121 21.39 -14.92 -1.57
N TYR A 122 20.22 -14.42 -1.21
CA TYR A 122 19.80 -13.04 -1.50
C TYR A 122 20.44 -12.04 -0.53
N VAL A 123 20.41 -12.33 0.77
CA VAL A 123 20.90 -11.40 1.83
C VAL A 123 22.40 -11.14 1.71
N LYS A 124 23.19 -12.10 1.26
CA LYS A 124 24.65 -11.94 1.11
C LYS A 124 25.08 -10.81 0.15
N TYR A 125 24.18 -10.32 -0.71
CA TYR A 125 24.47 -9.17 -1.59
C TYR A 125 24.44 -7.84 -0.86
N PHE A 126 23.89 -7.80 0.36
CA PHE A 126 23.68 -6.57 1.12
C PHE A 126 24.65 -6.47 2.29
N LYS A 127 25.22 -5.28 2.48
CA LYS A 127 25.93 -4.96 3.71
C LYS A 127 24.95 -4.84 4.87
N LYS A 128 25.40 -5.07 6.11
CA LYS A 128 24.54 -5.04 7.30
C LYS A 128 23.69 -3.79 7.41
N HIS A 129 24.24 -2.61 7.11
CA HIS A 129 23.49 -1.34 7.12
C HIS A 129 22.49 -1.17 5.98
N GLN A 130 22.55 -2.00 4.94
CA GLN A 130 21.62 -1.94 3.80
C GLN A 130 20.37 -2.81 4.02
N ILE A 131 20.47 -3.82 4.87
CA ILE A 131 19.38 -4.76 5.15
C ILE A 131 18.12 -4.07 5.64
N PRO A 132 18.16 -3.13 6.62
CA PRO A 132 16.96 -2.45 7.08
C PRO A 132 16.22 -1.67 5.97
N ALA A 133 16.96 -1.17 4.97
CA ALA A 133 16.37 -0.41 3.86
C ALA A 133 15.60 -1.29 2.87
N LEU A 134 15.76 -2.63 2.92
CA LEU A 134 14.95 -3.57 2.12
C LEU A 134 13.48 -3.52 2.51
N THR A 135 13.18 -3.27 3.79
CA THR A 135 11.81 -3.06 4.25
C THR A 135 11.17 -1.87 3.52
N ASN A 136 11.86 -0.74 3.49
CA ASN A 136 11.33 0.48 2.89
C ASN A 136 11.15 0.36 1.37
N ILE A 137 12.14 -0.19 0.66
CA ILE A 137 12.04 -0.36 -0.80
C ILE A 137 10.98 -1.39 -1.19
N GLY A 138 10.86 -2.48 -0.43
CA GLY A 138 9.85 -3.51 -0.67
C GLY A 138 8.44 -2.96 -0.45
N THR A 139 8.18 -2.34 0.69
CA THR A 139 6.84 -1.83 1.03
C THR A 139 6.39 -0.73 0.06
N ALA A 140 7.29 0.08 -0.48
CA ALA A 140 6.94 1.16 -1.40
C ALA A 140 6.29 0.70 -2.71
N PHE A 141 6.39 -0.57 -3.04
CA PHE A 141 5.83 -1.17 -4.25
C PHE A 141 4.81 -2.28 -3.95
N GLY A 142 4.36 -2.39 -2.70
CA GLY A 142 3.40 -3.41 -2.32
C GLY A 142 2.09 -3.31 -3.08
N MET A 143 1.61 -4.45 -3.58
CA MET A 143 0.40 -4.56 -4.41
C MET A 143 0.41 -3.68 -5.67
N GLY A 144 1.57 -3.22 -6.17
CA GLY A 144 1.67 -2.20 -7.22
C GLY A 144 0.87 -2.54 -8.48
N ALA A 145 0.98 -3.77 -8.97
CA ALA A 145 0.20 -4.23 -10.13
C ALA A 145 -1.31 -4.26 -9.85
N ILE A 146 -1.71 -4.65 -8.64
CA ILE A 146 -3.12 -4.74 -8.24
C ILE A 146 -3.71 -3.34 -8.09
N VAL A 147 -3.03 -2.45 -7.36
CA VAL A 147 -3.42 -1.03 -7.22
C VAL A 147 -3.56 -0.38 -8.59
N SER A 148 -2.56 -0.53 -9.46
CA SER A 148 -2.58 0.05 -10.81
C SER A 148 -3.74 -0.48 -11.64
N THR A 149 -3.95 -1.80 -11.67
CA THR A 149 -5.02 -2.43 -12.42
C THR A 149 -6.39 -2.04 -11.88
N TYR A 150 -6.55 -2.02 -10.55
CA TYR A 150 -7.79 -1.59 -9.91
C TYR A 150 -8.14 -0.14 -10.30
N MET A 151 -7.21 0.79 -10.13
CA MET A 151 -7.44 2.20 -10.47
C MET A 151 -7.75 2.41 -11.95
N LEU A 152 -7.15 1.63 -12.84
CA LEU A 152 -7.45 1.64 -14.29
C LEU A 152 -8.83 1.08 -14.61
N SER A 153 -9.34 0.16 -13.79
CA SER A 153 -10.62 -0.54 -14.04
C SER A 153 -11.85 0.22 -13.54
N ILE A 154 -11.67 1.29 -12.76
CA ILE A 154 -12.77 2.10 -12.26
C ILE A 154 -13.43 2.79 -13.44
N GLN A 155 -14.75 2.59 -13.60
CA GLN A 155 -15.52 3.21 -14.65
C GLN A 155 -15.79 4.68 -14.31
N THR A 156 -15.33 5.58 -15.16
CA THR A 156 -15.59 7.02 -15.07
C THR A 156 -15.82 7.58 -16.46
N ASP A 157 -16.67 8.60 -16.54
CA ASP A 157 -16.88 9.37 -17.77
C ASP A 157 -15.68 10.30 -18.00
N GLY A 158 -14.65 9.81 -18.67
CA GLY A 158 -13.54 10.68 -19.05
C GLY A 158 -12.15 10.14 -18.77
N ALA A 159 -11.54 9.73 -19.78
CA ALA A 159 -10.41 8.85 -20.01
C ALA A 159 -9.01 9.31 -19.55
N LYS A 160 -8.83 10.03 -18.43
CA LYS A 160 -7.48 10.37 -17.95
C LYS A 160 -6.94 9.43 -16.86
N LEU A 161 -7.63 8.32 -16.55
CA LEU A 161 -7.15 7.37 -15.52
C LEU A 161 -5.85 6.70 -15.91
N GLY A 162 -5.61 6.43 -17.18
CA GLY A 162 -4.33 5.88 -17.67
C GLY A 162 -3.16 6.79 -17.32
N LEU A 163 -3.28 8.09 -17.57
CA LEU A 163 -2.28 9.08 -17.19
C LEU A 163 -2.15 9.17 -15.67
N ALA A 164 -3.25 9.19 -14.95
CA ALA A 164 -3.27 9.26 -13.49
C ALA A 164 -2.50 8.08 -12.86
N VAL A 165 -2.76 6.87 -13.30
CA VAL A 165 -2.09 5.67 -12.80
C VAL A 165 -0.61 5.66 -13.17
N LEU A 166 -0.25 6.06 -14.40
CA LEU A 166 1.14 6.19 -14.81
C LEU A 166 1.90 7.17 -13.92
N VAL A 167 1.33 8.36 -13.71
CA VAL A 167 1.90 9.39 -12.83
C VAL A 167 1.98 8.90 -11.38
N GLY A 168 0.96 8.20 -10.90
CA GLY A 168 0.98 7.59 -9.57
C GLY A 168 2.11 6.58 -9.38
N ASN A 169 2.38 5.75 -10.38
CA ASN A 169 3.53 4.84 -10.37
C ASN A 169 4.87 5.59 -10.33
N ILE A 170 5.02 6.67 -11.11
CA ILE A 170 6.22 7.52 -11.07
C ILE A 170 6.37 8.16 -9.69
N GLY A 171 5.28 8.67 -9.10
CA GLY A 171 5.27 9.21 -7.75
C GLY A 171 5.70 8.19 -6.70
N ALA A 172 5.25 6.93 -6.81
CA ALA A 172 5.68 5.85 -5.94
C ALA A 172 7.20 5.59 -6.05
N VAL A 173 7.76 5.66 -7.27
CA VAL A 173 9.23 5.58 -7.46
C VAL A 173 9.94 6.71 -6.71
N VAL A 174 9.46 7.96 -6.82
CA VAL A 174 10.06 9.09 -6.08
C VAL A 174 9.97 8.86 -4.58
N GLY A 175 8.80 8.49 -4.07
CA GLY A 175 8.60 8.20 -2.65
C GLY A 175 9.49 7.07 -2.14
N SER A 176 9.64 6.00 -2.91
CA SER A 176 10.51 4.86 -2.58
C SER A 176 11.99 5.26 -2.49
N ILE A 177 12.46 6.12 -3.39
CA ILE A 177 13.82 6.66 -3.35
C ILE A 177 14.04 7.44 -2.06
N VAL A 178 13.13 8.34 -1.72
CA VAL A 178 13.21 9.15 -0.50
C VAL A 178 13.20 8.27 0.74
N SER A 179 12.22 7.36 0.85
CA SER A 179 12.08 6.42 1.96
C SER A 179 13.35 5.60 2.19
N THR A 180 13.83 4.95 1.13
CA THR A 180 15.00 4.06 1.18
C THR A 180 16.28 4.82 1.54
N ARG A 181 16.50 6.00 0.94
CA ARG A 181 17.70 6.81 1.23
C ARG A 181 17.69 7.40 2.63
N LEU A 182 16.53 7.77 3.17
CA LEU A 182 16.42 8.20 4.56
C LEU A 182 16.72 7.05 5.50
N MET A 183 16.18 5.87 5.23
CA MET A 183 16.46 4.68 6.05
C MET A 183 17.92 4.31 6.03
N LEU A 184 18.59 4.35 4.86
CA LEU A 184 20.02 4.13 4.75
C LEU A 184 20.82 5.12 5.59
N ARG A 185 20.47 6.40 5.62
CA ARG A 185 21.14 7.40 6.46
C ARG A 185 21.04 7.05 7.95
N TYR A 186 19.86 6.58 8.40
CA TYR A 186 19.66 6.17 9.79
C TYR A 186 20.46 4.89 10.12
N SER A 187 20.40 3.88 9.26
CA SER A 187 21.12 2.62 9.48
C SER A 187 22.64 2.78 9.39
N MET A 188 23.16 3.62 8.48
CA MET A 188 24.58 3.95 8.42
C MET A 188 25.08 4.60 9.71
N ARG A 189 24.31 5.52 10.28
CA ARG A 189 24.63 6.14 11.58
C ARG A 189 24.58 5.13 12.73
N TYR A 190 23.58 4.26 12.71
CA TYR A 190 23.42 3.24 13.75
C TYR A 190 24.56 2.22 13.76
N TYR A 191 25.02 1.81 12.58
CA TYR A 191 26.12 0.86 12.43
C TYR A 191 27.52 1.54 12.32
N ASP A 192 27.61 2.85 12.58
CA ASP A 192 28.86 3.65 12.53
C ASP A 192 29.66 3.49 11.22
N VAL A 193 28.97 3.46 10.09
CA VAL A 193 29.58 3.30 8.77
C VAL A 193 30.09 4.64 8.27
N LYS A 194 31.40 4.74 7.98
CA LYS A 194 32.00 5.96 7.44
C LYS A 194 31.50 6.24 6.01
N ASN A 195 31.21 7.51 5.73
CA ASN A 195 30.84 7.96 4.38
C ASN A 195 31.99 7.62 3.39
N GLY A 196 31.74 6.76 2.46
CA GLY A 196 32.70 6.34 1.42
C GLY A 196 32.84 4.84 1.22
N GLU A 197 32.28 4.00 2.09
CA GLU A 197 32.15 2.58 1.77
C GLU A 197 31.09 2.35 0.70
N SER A 198 31.51 2.35 -0.56
CA SER A 198 30.66 2.08 -1.71
C SER A 198 29.89 0.76 -1.56
N ALA A 199 28.63 0.79 -1.96
CA ALA A 199 27.89 -0.43 -2.24
C ALA A 199 28.72 -1.31 -3.18
N SER A 200 28.78 -2.60 -2.91
CA SER A 200 29.47 -3.52 -3.82
C SER A 200 28.81 -3.42 -5.21
N THR A 201 29.62 -3.14 -6.22
CA THR A 201 29.21 -3.05 -7.63
C THR A 201 28.91 -4.42 -8.26
N VAL A 202 28.59 -5.42 -7.45
CA VAL A 202 28.28 -6.74 -7.97
C VAL A 202 26.92 -6.67 -8.67
N VAL A 203 26.95 -6.45 -9.97
CA VAL A 203 25.81 -6.68 -10.85
C VAL A 203 25.64 -8.20 -10.95
N ASN A 204 24.90 -8.78 -10.02
CA ASN A 204 24.59 -10.20 -10.11
C ASN A 204 23.44 -10.41 -11.09
N THR A 205 23.81 -10.78 -12.28
CA THR A 205 22.88 -11.41 -13.21
C THR A 205 22.70 -12.86 -12.76
N VAL A 206 21.52 -13.19 -12.26
CA VAL A 206 21.11 -14.58 -12.07
C VAL A 206 21.26 -15.27 -13.42
N LYS A 207 22.21 -16.22 -13.53
CA LYS A 207 22.48 -16.93 -14.80
C LYS A 207 21.49 -18.07 -15.05
N GLU A 208 20.95 -18.64 -13.96
CA GLU A 208 20.03 -19.78 -14.00
C GLU A 208 18.81 -19.49 -13.13
N ARG A 209 17.65 -19.91 -13.56
CA ARG A 209 16.41 -19.81 -12.80
C ARG A 209 15.85 -21.20 -12.48
N LYS A 210 15.25 -21.34 -11.32
CA LYS A 210 14.49 -22.53 -10.97
C LYS A 210 13.17 -22.53 -11.76
N VAL A 211 12.90 -23.60 -12.47
CA VAL A 211 11.67 -23.78 -13.25
C VAL A 211 10.90 -25.01 -12.76
N ARG A 212 9.60 -25.03 -13.01
CA ARG A 212 8.76 -26.20 -12.71
C ARG A 212 9.14 -27.37 -13.64
N SER A 213 8.84 -28.58 -13.19
CA SER A 213 9.02 -29.79 -14.02
C SER A 213 7.97 -29.87 -15.13
N GLY A 214 8.33 -30.45 -16.27
CA GLY A 214 7.41 -30.72 -17.39
C GLY A 214 7.63 -29.81 -18.59
N GLY A 215 6.85 -30.03 -19.63
CA GLY A 215 6.88 -29.24 -20.86
C GLY A 215 6.29 -27.84 -20.68
N ALA A 216 6.55 -26.93 -21.61
CA ALA A 216 6.14 -25.53 -21.52
C ALA A 216 4.63 -25.34 -21.24
N GLY A 217 3.76 -26.13 -21.88
CA GLY A 217 2.31 -26.04 -21.66
C GLY A 217 1.89 -26.40 -20.23
N ILE A 218 2.46 -27.46 -19.65
CA ILE A 218 2.20 -27.87 -18.26
C ILE A 218 2.69 -26.80 -17.31
N ARG A 219 3.88 -26.27 -17.51
CA ARG A 219 4.48 -25.19 -16.72
C ARG A 219 3.64 -23.92 -16.76
N THR A 220 3.10 -23.56 -17.94
CA THR A 220 2.18 -22.45 -18.11
C THR A 220 0.95 -22.60 -17.23
N LEU A 221 0.25 -23.74 -17.33
CA LEU A 221 -0.95 -23.98 -16.53
C LEU A 221 -0.67 -23.99 -15.03
N GLN A 222 0.39 -24.65 -14.60
CA GLN A 222 0.79 -24.69 -13.18
C GLN A 222 1.13 -23.29 -12.66
N ALA A 223 1.90 -22.50 -13.43
CA ALA A 223 2.25 -21.14 -13.03
C ALA A 223 1.00 -20.27 -12.88
N MET A 224 0.07 -20.32 -13.83
CA MET A 224 -1.18 -19.56 -13.75
C MET A 224 -2.02 -19.96 -12.55
N LEU A 225 -2.19 -21.26 -12.30
CA LEU A 225 -3.00 -21.75 -11.18
C LEU A 225 -2.37 -21.39 -9.83
N ASP A 226 -1.06 -21.54 -9.68
CA ASP A 226 -0.37 -21.19 -8.44
C ASP A 226 -0.42 -19.69 -8.18
N GLY A 227 -0.17 -18.86 -9.22
CA GLY A 227 -0.31 -17.40 -9.13
C GLY A 227 -1.74 -16.97 -8.81
N GLY A 228 -2.74 -17.62 -9.41
CA GLY A 228 -4.15 -17.39 -9.11
C GLY A 228 -4.52 -17.75 -7.66
N LYS A 229 -4.02 -18.86 -7.11
CA LYS A 229 -4.21 -19.22 -5.69
C LYS A 229 -3.65 -18.14 -4.76
N ASN A 230 -2.47 -17.62 -5.05
CA ASN A 230 -1.88 -16.53 -4.28
C ASN A 230 -2.78 -15.28 -4.33
N GLY A 231 -3.37 -14.98 -5.49
CA GLY A 231 -4.33 -13.89 -5.66
C GLY A 231 -5.60 -14.06 -4.80
N VAL A 232 -6.13 -15.29 -4.69
CA VAL A 232 -7.26 -15.59 -3.78
C VAL A 232 -6.87 -15.33 -2.33
N GLN A 233 -5.70 -15.83 -1.90
CA GLN A 233 -5.22 -15.62 -0.52
C GLN A 233 -5.08 -14.14 -0.20
N LEU A 234 -4.52 -13.35 -1.12
CA LEU A 234 -4.37 -11.91 -0.97
C LEU A 234 -5.74 -11.21 -0.90
N GLY A 235 -6.68 -11.60 -1.75
CA GLY A 235 -8.06 -11.11 -1.72
C GLY A 235 -8.74 -11.38 -0.37
N LEU A 236 -8.54 -12.56 0.22
CA LEU A 236 -9.08 -12.89 1.54
C LEU A 236 -8.38 -12.08 2.66
N GLN A 237 -7.09 -11.79 2.54
CA GLN A 237 -6.33 -11.02 3.53
C GLN A 237 -6.80 -9.57 3.65
N ILE A 238 -7.32 -8.97 2.58
CA ILE A 238 -7.82 -7.59 2.63
C ILE A 238 -9.19 -7.48 3.28
N VAL A 239 -10.02 -8.54 3.29
CA VAL A 239 -11.40 -8.53 3.78
C VAL A 239 -11.53 -7.91 5.18
N PRO A 240 -10.77 -8.32 6.22
CA PRO A 240 -10.91 -7.73 7.55
C PRO A 240 -10.68 -6.22 7.56
N GLY A 241 -9.64 -5.75 6.84
CA GLY A 241 -9.33 -4.33 6.74
C GLY A 241 -10.44 -3.53 6.03
N VAL A 242 -10.93 -4.05 4.92
CA VAL A 242 -12.02 -3.40 4.17
C VAL A 242 -13.29 -3.35 5.01
N LEU A 243 -13.73 -4.46 5.59
CA LEU A 243 -15.00 -4.49 6.35
C LEU A 243 -14.95 -3.68 7.64
N THR A 244 -13.81 -3.60 8.31
CA THR A 244 -13.71 -2.85 9.58
C THR A 244 -13.30 -1.40 9.37
N ILE A 245 -12.14 -1.17 8.72
CA ILE A 245 -11.56 0.16 8.60
C ILE A 245 -12.31 0.99 7.55
N CYS A 246 -12.55 0.42 6.35
CA CYS A 246 -13.19 1.16 5.27
C CYS A 246 -14.65 1.51 5.61
N THR A 247 -15.41 0.59 6.22
CA THR A 247 -16.77 0.89 6.70
C THR A 247 -16.78 2.06 7.66
N LEU A 248 -15.90 2.04 8.68
CA LEU A 248 -15.80 3.14 9.64
C LEU A 248 -15.37 4.45 8.96
N VAL A 249 -14.38 4.40 8.08
CA VAL A 249 -13.90 5.59 7.36
C VAL A 249 -15.00 6.18 6.48
N LEU A 250 -15.77 5.35 5.76
CA LEU A 250 -16.92 5.82 4.96
C LEU A 250 -18.00 6.48 5.82
N MET A 251 -18.32 5.88 6.97
CA MET A 251 -19.26 6.49 7.91
C MET A 251 -18.75 7.83 8.49
N LEU A 252 -17.46 8.02 8.57
CA LEU A 252 -16.85 9.29 9.00
C LEU A 252 -16.68 10.29 7.84
N THR A 253 -16.66 9.82 6.58
CA THR A 253 -16.43 10.62 5.38
C THR A 253 -17.72 11.11 4.75
N ASN A 254 -18.66 10.21 4.53
CA ASN A 254 -19.93 10.53 3.87
C ASN A 254 -20.81 11.39 4.78
N GLY A 255 -21.64 12.23 4.18
CA GLY A 255 -22.56 13.10 4.92
C GLY A 255 -23.90 12.44 5.25
N CYS A 256 -24.75 13.20 5.95
CA CYS A 256 -26.14 12.88 6.16
C CYS A 256 -26.91 12.99 4.82
N PRO A 257 -27.70 11.98 4.40
CA PRO A 257 -28.56 12.09 3.24
C PRO A 257 -29.58 13.23 3.39
N GLU A 258 -30.03 13.80 2.25
CA GLU A 258 -31.03 14.90 2.26
C GLU A 258 -32.33 14.54 3.01
N ASN A 259 -32.74 13.28 2.90
CA ASN A 259 -33.95 12.77 3.55
C ASN A 259 -33.72 12.23 4.97
N GLY A 260 -32.54 12.49 5.57
CA GLY A 260 -32.15 11.94 6.84
C GLY A 260 -31.65 10.49 6.79
N TYR A 261 -31.21 9.98 7.93
CA TYR A 261 -30.65 8.62 8.04
C TYR A 261 -31.74 7.55 7.90
N THR A 262 -31.52 6.59 7.01
CA THR A 262 -32.41 5.45 6.76
C THR A 262 -31.78 4.11 7.15
N GLY A 263 -30.47 4.09 7.36
CA GLY A 263 -29.67 2.89 7.56
C GLY A 263 -29.21 2.27 6.23
N ALA A 264 -29.26 3.02 5.12
CA ALA A 264 -28.73 2.58 3.85
C ALA A 264 -27.19 2.46 3.87
N ALA A 265 -26.63 1.72 2.92
CA ALA A 265 -25.18 1.67 2.74
C ALA A 265 -24.63 3.08 2.42
N TYR A 266 -23.39 3.32 2.87
CA TYR A 266 -22.65 4.55 2.61
C TYR A 266 -23.21 5.84 3.24
N GLU A 267 -24.15 5.78 4.17
CA GLU A 267 -24.51 6.95 4.99
C GLU A 267 -23.39 7.27 5.99
N GLY A 268 -23.24 8.55 6.38
CA GLY A 268 -22.17 8.94 7.30
C GLY A 268 -22.40 10.29 7.97
N VAL A 269 -21.40 10.77 8.71
CA VAL A 269 -21.49 11.97 9.56
C VAL A 269 -20.63 13.14 9.06
N GLY A 270 -19.85 12.97 7.97
CA GLY A 270 -19.05 14.03 7.37
C GLY A 270 -17.92 14.59 8.23
N LEU A 271 -17.42 13.81 9.20
CA LEU A 271 -16.38 14.27 10.11
C LEU A 271 -15.03 14.48 9.43
N LEU A 272 -14.61 13.53 8.56
CA LEU A 272 -13.32 13.63 7.87
C LEU A 272 -13.27 14.81 6.87
N PRO A 273 -14.30 15.12 6.09
CA PRO A 273 -14.36 16.35 5.29
C PRO A 273 -14.20 17.61 6.13
N MET A 274 -14.87 17.70 7.27
CA MET A 274 -14.73 18.85 8.18
C MET A 274 -13.28 19.04 8.67
N ILE A 275 -12.56 17.96 8.94
CA ILE A 275 -11.14 17.99 9.29
C ILE A 275 -10.31 18.36 8.05
N GLY A 276 -10.63 17.78 6.90
CA GLY A 276 -9.97 18.06 5.62
C GLY A 276 -10.06 19.53 5.22
N GLU A 277 -11.22 20.16 5.38
CA GLU A 277 -11.41 21.60 5.16
C GLU A 277 -10.50 22.46 6.03
N LYS A 278 -10.43 22.16 7.33
CA LYS A 278 -9.54 22.88 8.26
C LYS A 278 -8.06 22.72 7.91
N LEU A 279 -7.68 21.58 7.37
CA LEU A 279 -6.32 21.28 6.92
C LEU A 279 -6.07 21.66 5.45
N GLY A 280 -7.07 22.19 4.75
CA GLY A 280 -7.04 22.47 3.32
C GLY A 280 -5.88 23.40 2.91
N PHE A 281 -5.49 24.33 3.79
CA PHE A 281 -4.34 25.22 3.55
C PHE A 281 -3.02 24.45 3.41
N LEU A 282 -2.90 23.27 3.98
CA LEU A 282 -1.75 22.37 3.92
C LEU A 282 -1.94 21.29 2.85
N LEU A 283 -3.09 20.62 2.84
CA LEU A 283 -3.36 19.46 2.00
C LEU A 283 -3.47 19.82 0.51
N LYS A 284 -4.11 20.95 0.20
CA LYS A 284 -4.31 21.39 -1.17
C LYS A 284 -3.00 21.71 -1.90
N PRO A 285 -2.04 22.47 -1.36
CA PRO A 285 -0.76 22.66 -2.03
C PRO A 285 0.12 21.39 -2.07
N MET A 286 -0.03 20.47 -1.11
CA MET A 286 0.74 19.24 -1.08
C MET A 286 0.20 18.20 -2.07
N PHE A 287 -1.10 17.93 -2.03
CA PHE A 287 -1.72 16.81 -2.75
C PHE A 287 -2.69 17.23 -3.84
N GLY A 288 -3.14 18.48 -3.86
CA GLY A 288 -4.05 19.00 -4.87
C GLY A 288 -5.44 18.39 -4.85
N PHE A 289 -5.89 17.84 -3.71
CA PHE A 289 -7.19 17.17 -3.61
C PHE A 289 -8.32 18.06 -4.10
N SER A 290 -9.22 17.47 -4.89
CA SER A 290 -10.40 18.13 -5.45
C SER A 290 -11.41 18.45 -4.35
N GLY A 291 -11.63 17.51 -3.42
CA GLY A 291 -12.49 17.64 -2.25
C GLY A 291 -11.74 17.38 -0.94
N ALA A 292 -12.32 17.83 0.17
CA ALA A 292 -11.78 17.60 1.51
C ALA A 292 -11.80 16.09 1.88
N GLU A 293 -12.70 15.34 1.27
CA GLU A 293 -12.88 13.91 1.42
C GLU A 293 -11.66 13.10 0.94
N GLY A 294 -10.88 13.68 0.02
CA GLY A 294 -9.68 13.04 -0.54
C GLY A 294 -8.66 12.60 0.51
N ILE A 295 -8.65 13.23 1.70
CA ILE A 295 -7.78 12.84 2.81
C ILE A 295 -8.09 11.42 3.34
N ALA A 296 -9.30 10.92 3.14
CA ALA A 296 -9.73 9.61 3.62
C ALA A 296 -8.89 8.46 3.03
N VAL A 297 -8.53 8.56 1.74
CA VAL A 297 -7.79 7.50 1.04
C VAL A 297 -6.37 7.33 1.62
N PRO A 298 -5.51 8.35 1.71
CA PRO A 298 -4.17 8.19 2.29
C PRO A 298 -4.20 7.76 3.76
N ILE A 299 -5.11 8.27 4.57
CA ILE A 299 -5.24 7.84 5.98
C ILE A 299 -5.58 6.35 6.06
N THR A 300 -6.50 5.87 5.23
CA THR A 300 -6.89 4.46 5.20
C THR A 300 -5.75 3.57 4.70
N ALA A 301 -4.96 4.06 3.73
CA ALA A 301 -3.82 3.33 3.17
C ALA A 301 -2.73 3.02 4.22
N LEU A 302 -2.59 3.82 5.28
CA LEU A 302 -1.67 3.55 6.40
C LEU A 302 -1.95 2.17 7.03
N GLY A 303 -3.21 1.79 7.12
CA GLY A 303 -3.65 0.51 7.68
C GLY A 303 -3.87 -0.58 6.64
N SER A 304 -4.42 -0.23 5.49
CA SER A 304 -4.80 -1.20 4.43
C SER A 304 -4.97 -0.50 3.07
N ALA A 305 -4.14 -0.88 2.10
CA ALA A 305 -4.31 -0.40 0.71
C ALA A 305 -5.63 -0.90 0.10
N GLY A 306 -6.04 -2.13 0.40
CA GLY A 306 -7.32 -2.67 -0.07
C GLY A 306 -8.52 -1.86 0.39
N ALA A 307 -8.53 -1.48 1.68
CA ALA A 307 -9.55 -0.59 2.23
C ALA A 307 -9.50 0.81 1.57
N ALA A 308 -8.31 1.37 1.38
CA ALA A 308 -8.14 2.67 0.73
C ALA A 308 -8.67 2.67 -0.71
N MET A 309 -8.36 1.62 -1.48
CA MET A 309 -8.89 1.44 -2.83
C MET A 309 -10.42 1.40 -2.85
N GLY A 310 -11.05 0.76 -1.87
CA GLY A 310 -12.50 0.67 -1.74
C GLY A 310 -13.23 2.02 -1.57
N LEU A 311 -12.53 3.08 -1.14
CA LEU A 311 -13.08 4.42 -1.03
C LEU A 311 -13.18 5.15 -2.38
N VAL A 312 -12.29 4.81 -3.32
CA VAL A 312 -12.06 5.61 -4.54
C VAL A 312 -13.30 5.68 -5.45
N PRO A 313 -14.03 4.58 -5.74
CA PRO A 313 -15.23 4.65 -6.59
C PRO A 313 -16.26 5.64 -6.07
N SER A 314 -16.60 5.56 -4.79
CA SER A 314 -17.58 6.45 -4.15
C SER A 314 -17.16 7.93 -4.23
N LEU A 315 -15.86 8.23 -4.06
CA LEU A 315 -15.35 9.60 -4.18
C LEU A 315 -15.40 10.13 -5.62
N LEU A 316 -15.17 9.27 -6.60
CA LEU A 316 -15.29 9.63 -8.02
C LEU A 316 -16.74 9.84 -8.43
N GLU A 317 -17.64 8.94 -8.02
CA GLU A 317 -19.09 9.03 -8.31
C GLU A 317 -19.73 10.27 -7.70
N SER A 318 -19.32 10.65 -6.49
CA SER A 318 -19.81 11.87 -5.82
C SER A 318 -19.18 13.16 -6.36
N GLY A 319 -18.16 13.08 -7.22
CA GLY A 319 -17.40 14.23 -7.69
C GLY A 319 -16.44 14.83 -6.65
N ALA A 320 -16.27 14.19 -5.50
CA ALA A 320 -15.31 14.59 -4.46
C ALA A 320 -13.85 14.29 -4.84
N ALA A 321 -13.63 13.42 -5.82
CA ALA A 321 -12.32 13.13 -6.39
C ALA A 321 -12.37 13.21 -7.93
N SER A 322 -11.21 13.39 -8.53
CA SER A 322 -10.98 13.48 -9.99
C SER A 322 -9.84 12.54 -10.42
N ALA A 323 -9.53 12.50 -11.70
CA ALA A 323 -8.37 11.77 -12.21
C ALA A 323 -7.04 12.27 -11.58
N HIS A 324 -6.96 13.55 -11.22
CA HIS A 324 -5.82 14.10 -10.49
C HIS A 324 -5.64 13.42 -9.12
N ASP A 325 -6.74 13.30 -8.37
CA ASP A 325 -6.71 12.63 -7.06
C ASP A 325 -6.32 11.16 -7.19
N VAL A 326 -6.79 10.47 -8.25
CA VAL A 326 -6.40 9.08 -8.52
C VAL A 326 -4.89 8.93 -8.72
N ALA A 327 -4.20 9.90 -9.31
CA ALA A 327 -2.73 9.85 -9.40
C ALA A 327 -2.08 9.87 -8.01
N VAL A 328 -2.55 10.73 -7.12
CA VAL A 328 -2.08 10.82 -5.73
C VAL A 328 -2.46 9.56 -4.96
N PHE A 329 -3.70 9.10 -5.07
CA PHE A 329 -4.17 7.87 -4.40
C PHE A 329 -3.38 6.65 -4.84
N THR A 330 -3.12 6.49 -6.13
CA THR A 330 -2.32 5.38 -6.68
C THR A 330 -0.94 5.34 -6.03
N SER A 331 -0.23 6.47 -5.99
CA SER A 331 1.11 6.53 -5.41
C SER A 331 1.12 6.27 -3.90
N MET A 332 0.15 6.84 -3.17
CA MET A 332 0.10 6.71 -1.72
C MET A 332 -0.43 5.34 -1.29
N CYS A 333 -1.43 4.77 -1.96
CA CYS A 333 -1.88 3.41 -1.70
C CYS A 333 -0.76 2.39 -1.94
N MET A 334 0.05 2.60 -2.97
CA MET A 334 1.19 1.75 -3.27
C MET A 334 2.28 1.86 -2.19
N CYS A 335 2.71 3.10 -1.87
CA CYS A 335 3.74 3.34 -0.86
C CYS A 335 3.28 2.96 0.56
N TRP A 336 2.02 3.23 0.90
CA TRP A 336 1.49 2.99 2.24
C TRP A 336 0.65 1.73 2.35
N SER A 337 0.87 0.73 1.52
CA SER A 337 0.07 -0.50 1.49
C SER A 337 0.12 -1.29 2.82
N GLY A 338 -0.52 -0.75 3.88
CA GLY A 338 -0.57 -1.38 5.21
C GLY A 338 0.79 -1.39 5.93
N TYR A 339 1.67 -0.44 5.60
CA TYR A 339 3.07 -0.47 6.00
C TYR A 339 3.31 -0.45 7.52
N LEU A 340 2.39 0.10 8.31
CA LEU A 340 2.60 0.19 9.77
C LEU A 340 2.79 -1.19 10.41
N SER A 341 1.94 -2.15 10.07
CA SER A 341 2.04 -3.53 10.57
C SER A 341 3.13 -4.32 9.86
N THR A 342 3.23 -4.19 8.52
CA THR A 342 4.23 -4.91 7.73
C THR A 342 5.65 -4.49 8.07
N HIS A 343 5.92 -3.21 8.34
CA HIS A 343 7.25 -2.77 8.76
C HIS A 343 7.70 -3.42 10.07
N VAL A 344 6.82 -3.55 11.05
CA VAL A 344 7.15 -4.24 12.31
C VAL A 344 7.57 -5.68 12.04
N ALA A 345 6.73 -6.43 11.30
CA ALA A 345 7.00 -7.83 10.98
C ALA A 345 8.25 -8.02 10.11
N MET A 346 8.48 -7.13 9.12
CA MET A 346 9.63 -7.21 8.23
C MET A 346 10.92 -6.87 8.95
N MET A 347 10.95 -5.83 9.79
CA MET A 347 12.14 -5.45 10.55
C MET A 347 12.52 -6.51 11.58
N ASP A 348 11.51 -7.17 12.17
CA ASP A 348 11.73 -8.31 13.06
C ASP A 348 12.30 -9.51 12.29
N GLY A 349 11.69 -9.89 11.17
CA GLY A 349 12.16 -10.97 10.31
C GLY A 349 13.57 -10.75 9.75
N LEU A 350 13.99 -9.49 9.54
CA LEU A 350 15.35 -9.11 9.12
C LEU A 350 16.34 -8.99 10.29
N GLY A 351 15.91 -9.20 11.54
CA GLY A 351 16.75 -9.03 12.73
C GLY A 351 17.19 -7.58 12.98
N CYS A 352 16.36 -6.62 12.62
CA CYS A 352 16.63 -5.17 12.71
C CYS A 352 15.55 -4.43 13.49
N SER A 353 14.86 -5.09 14.43
CA SER A 353 13.70 -4.55 15.18
C SER A 353 13.99 -3.23 15.88
N GLU A 354 15.23 -3.00 16.31
CA GLU A 354 15.69 -1.76 16.95
C GLU A 354 15.60 -0.52 16.06
N LEU A 355 15.57 -0.71 14.74
CA LEU A 355 15.45 0.36 13.74
C LEU A 355 14.03 0.54 13.20
N THR A 356 13.04 -0.24 13.67
CA THR A 356 11.65 -0.22 13.18
C THR A 356 11.05 1.19 13.17
N GLY A 357 11.21 1.94 14.26
CA GLY A 357 10.70 3.33 14.33
C GLY A 357 11.33 4.24 13.28
N LYS A 358 12.60 4.05 12.94
CA LYS A 358 13.28 4.82 11.89
C LYS A 358 12.82 4.41 10.49
N ALA A 359 12.57 3.12 10.28
CA ALA A 359 12.00 2.61 9.04
C ALA A 359 10.60 3.19 8.79
N ILE A 360 9.72 3.16 9.79
CA ILE A 360 8.37 3.74 9.73
C ILE A 360 8.42 5.24 9.41
N ILE A 361 9.21 6.03 10.14
CA ILE A 361 9.34 7.48 9.90
C ILE A 361 9.84 7.75 8.48
N SER A 362 10.89 7.04 8.05
CA SER A 362 11.43 7.19 6.70
C SER A 362 10.39 6.88 5.62
N HIS A 363 9.57 5.86 5.88
CA HIS A 363 8.55 5.42 4.94
C HIS A 363 7.33 6.34 4.92
N THR A 364 6.93 6.87 6.07
CA THR A 364 5.90 7.93 6.15
C THR A 364 6.27 9.13 5.29
N ILE A 365 7.51 9.62 5.44
CA ILE A 365 8.01 10.74 4.64
C ILE A 365 8.05 10.36 3.15
N GLY A 366 8.47 9.14 2.82
CA GLY A 366 8.47 8.65 1.44
C GLY A 366 7.09 8.67 0.80
N GLY A 367 6.06 8.18 1.49
CA GLY A 367 4.69 8.19 0.97
C GLY A 367 4.12 9.61 0.81
N ILE A 368 4.43 10.53 1.72
CA ILE A 368 4.10 11.95 1.55
C ILE A 368 4.76 12.51 0.28
N CYS A 369 6.05 12.24 0.07
CA CYS A 369 6.77 12.66 -1.14
C CYS A 369 6.20 12.02 -2.40
N ALA A 370 5.71 10.77 -2.34
CA ALA A 370 5.03 10.11 -3.46
C ALA A 370 3.77 10.88 -3.87
N GLY A 371 2.91 11.20 -2.90
CA GLY A 371 1.69 11.98 -3.14
C GLY A 371 1.98 13.37 -3.69
N ILE A 372 2.92 14.10 -3.09
CA ILE A 372 3.33 15.44 -3.56
C ILE A 372 3.87 15.36 -5.00
N SER A 373 4.72 14.37 -5.29
CA SER A 373 5.28 14.21 -6.63
C SER A 373 4.20 13.89 -7.66
N SER A 374 3.23 13.05 -7.30
CA SER A 374 2.09 12.72 -8.19
C SER A 374 1.23 13.95 -8.47
N ASN A 375 0.93 14.75 -7.45
CA ASN A 375 0.21 16.02 -7.61
C ASN A 375 0.88 16.92 -8.67
N TRP A 376 2.15 17.24 -8.47
CA TRP A 376 2.87 18.15 -9.36
C TRP A 376 3.11 17.56 -10.75
N LEU A 377 3.43 16.29 -10.85
CA LEU A 377 3.63 15.62 -12.15
C LEU A 377 2.32 15.54 -12.94
N PHE A 378 1.19 15.20 -12.29
CA PHE A 378 -0.09 15.17 -12.99
C PHE A 378 -0.50 16.55 -13.49
N THR A 379 -0.33 17.58 -12.66
CA THR A 379 -0.57 18.96 -13.06
C THR A 379 0.29 19.36 -14.27
N LEU A 380 1.58 19.02 -14.25
CA LEU A 380 2.49 19.31 -15.35
C LEU A 380 2.08 18.60 -16.65
N PHE A 381 1.82 17.28 -16.58
CA PHE A 381 1.44 16.50 -17.76
C PHE A 381 0.06 16.86 -18.29
N SER A 382 -0.89 17.26 -17.45
CA SER A 382 -2.21 17.70 -17.89
C SER A 382 -2.21 19.04 -18.63
N ILE A 383 -1.14 19.81 -18.53
CA ILE A 383 -0.93 21.05 -19.31
C ILE A 383 -0.35 20.73 -20.69
N ILE A 384 0.42 19.66 -20.81
CA ILE A 384 1.17 19.30 -22.03
C ILE A 384 0.31 18.43 -22.97
N ILE A 385 -0.59 17.62 -22.42
CA ILE A 385 -1.48 16.71 -23.14
C ILE A 385 -2.93 17.27 -23.19
#